data_92c748b47e976eb92ae63eb2451630fc
#
_entry.id   92c748b47e976eb92ae63eb2451630fc
#
_cell.length_a   1.000
_cell.length_b   1.000
_cell.length_c   1.000
_cell.angle_alpha   90.00
_cell.angle_beta   90.00
_cell.angle_gamma   90.00
#
_symmetry.space_group_name_H-M   'P 1'
#
loop_
_entity.id
_entity.type
_entity.pdbx_description
1 polymer ?
#
loop_
_entity_poly.entity_id
_entity_poly.type
_entity_poly.pdbx_seq_one_letter_code
_entity_poly.pdbx_strand_id
1 'polypeptide(L)'
;GNSFTLISPTSNEGSWETPYELDKNNPSVIYAGYDELYKSIDGGNSWNIITNSITNGGNIDEIALSKSNSDIIYISDNSNIYRTSDGGLNWIQINNNLPSKYITYIIVHPADENKVWVTFSGYTAGEKVYRTIDGGQNWINISGALPNIPINCIEHDNTSNLETVYIGTDLGVYISDSTTNIWNQFNNNSLPNVIINELEIQYQSNRLFAATFGRGLWSIDLEITSPPIANFSYSDSV
;
A
#
# COMPACT_ATOMS: atom_id res chain seq x y z
N GLY A 1 -2.17 -17.60 32.42
CA GLY A 1 -2.63 -16.56 31.54
C GLY A 1 -1.43 -15.87 30.96
N ASN A 2 -1.41 -15.65 29.66
CA ASN A 2 -0.33 -14.91 29.01
C ASN A 2 -0.41 -13.43 29.44
N SER A 3 0.72 -12.86 29.84
CA SER A 3 0.84 -11.42 30.10
C SER A 3 1.08 -10.70 28.77
N PHE A 4 0.46 -9.52 28.60
CA PHE A 4 0.80 -8.62 27.51
C PHE A 4 1.83 -7.60 28.02
N THR A 5 2.83 -7.33 27.19
CA THR A 5 3.85 -6.32 27.48
C THR A 5 3.68 -5.20 26.47
N LEU A 6 3.64 -3.95 26.95
CA LEU A 6 3.64 -2.78 26.08
C LEU A 6 5.02 -2.63 25.45
N ILE A 7 5.05 -2.49 24.13
CA ILE A 7 6.27 -2.30 23.34
C ILE A 7 6.31 -0.93 22.63
N SER A 8 5.45 0.02 23.01
CA SER A 8 5.42 1.36 22.41
C SER A 8 6.77 2.08 22.56
N PRO A 9 7.30 2.75 21.52
CA PRO A 9 8.57 3.47 21.56
C PRO A 9 8.51 4.75 22.39
N THR A 10 7.34 5.33 22.54
CA THR A 10 7.12 6.62 23.20
C THR A 10 5.78 6.64 23.93
N SER A 11 5.59 7.61 24.83
CA SER A 11 4.31 7.94 25.43
C SER A 11 3.53 9.02 24.66
N ASN A 12 4.09 9.54 23.54
CA ASN A 12 3.41 10.50 22.68
C ASN A 12 2.21 9.83 22.01
N GLU A 13 1.20 10.62 21.70
CA GLU A 13 0.06 10.15 20.92
C GLU A 13 0.46 10.09 19.44
N GLY A 14 0.20 8.95 18.77
CA GLY A 14 0.33 8.79 17.32
C GLY A 14 -0.89 9.30 16.58
N SER A 15 -0.93 9.06 15.27
CA SER A 15 -2.14 9.22 14.46
C SER A 15 -3.25 8.29 14.96
N TRP A 16 -4.51 8.57 14.57
CA TRP A 16 -5.65 7.72 14.94
C TRP A 16 -5.44 6.25 14.60
N GLU A 17 -4.84 5.99 13.45
CA GLU A 17 -4.30 4.70 13.04
C GLU A 17 -2.77 4.86 13.02
N THR A 18 -2.13 4.53 14.15
CA THR A 18 -0.67 4.64 14.29
C THR A 18 -0.01 3.51 13.49
N PRO A 19 0.81 3.81 12.45
CA PRO A 19 1.38 2.78 11.60
C PRO A 19 2.52 2.03 12.31
N TYR A 20 2.48 0.70 12.19
CA TYR A 20 3.53 -0.21 12.61
C TYR A 20 3.85 -1.17 11.47
N GLU A 21 5.12 -1.26 11.07
CA GLU A 21 5.57 -2.14 10.01
C GLU A 21 6.70 -3.06 10.46
N LEU A 22 6.61 -4.32 10.04
CA LEU A 22 7.67 -5.31 10.24
C LEU A 22 8.54 -5.39 8.98
N ASP A 23 9.86 -5.38 9.16
CA ASP A 23 10.76 -5.69 8.06
C ASP A 23 10.50 -7.13 7.57
N LYS A 24 10.11 -7.26 6.31
CA LYS A 24 9.79 -8.57 5.70
C LYS A 24 11.00 -9.50 5.62
N ASN A 25 12.22 -8.97 5.70
CA ASN A 25 13.49 -9.73 5.66
C ASN A 25 13.99 -10.10 7.06
N ASN A 26 13.59 -9.32 8.09
CA ASN A 26 13.97 -9.56 9.47
C ASN A 26 12.81 -9.20 10.43
N PRO A 27 11.98 -10.15 10.85
CA PRO A 27 10.82 -9.90 11.72
C PRO A 27 11.15 -9.34 13.11
N SER A 28 12.42 -9.32 13.53
CA SER A 28 12.85 -8.63 14.76
C SER A 28 13.00 -7.12 14.58
N VAL A 29 12.99 -6.63 13.34
CA VAL A 29 13.02 -5.21 13.03
C VAL A 29 11.60 -4.71 12.88
N ILE A 30 11.25 -3.73 13.70
CA ILE A 30 9.92 -3.10 13.74
C ILE A 30 10.09 -1.60 13.54
N TYR A 31 9.23 -1.02 12.75
CA TYR A 31 9.11 0.43 12.60
C TYR A 31 7.79 0.89 13.19
N ALA A 32 7.78 2.08 13.81
CA ALA A 32 6.59 2.68 14.41
C ALA A 32 6.55 4.18 14.10
N GLY A 33 5.45 4.64 13.49
CA GLY A 33 5.25 6.03 13.10
C GLY A 33 4.47 6.80 14.17
N TYR A 34 5.13 7.78 14.77
CA TYR A 34 4.55 8.77 15.69
C TYR A 34 4.89 10.17 15.15
N ASP A 35 5.22 11.09 16.03
CA ASP A 35 5.86 12.38 15.69
C ASP A 35 7.20 12.22 14.98
N GLU A 36 7.86 11.08 15.19
CA GLU A 36 9.07 10.62 14.52
C GLU A 36 8.91 9.17 14.08
N LEU A 37 9.77 8.71 13.19
CA LEU A 37 9.89 7.29 12.87
C LEU A 37 10.84 6.61 13.83
N TYR A 38 10.32 5.64 14.55
CA TYR A 38 11.07 4.81 15.49
C TYR A 38 11.39 3.47 14.84
N LYS A 39 12.61 2.98 15.08
CA LYS A 39 13.09 1.66 14.63
C LYS A 39 13.56 0.85 15.83
N SER A 40 13.01 -0.34 15.99
CA SER A 40 13.54 -1.38 16.88
C SER A 40 14.24 -2.45 16.04
N ILE A 41 15.30 -3.04 16.58
CA ILE A 41 16.01 -4.18 15.96
C ILE A 41 15.95 -5.44 16.84
N ASP A 42 15.22 -5.39 17.93
CA ASP A 42 15.17 -6.40 18.99
C ASP A 42 13.73 -6.78 19.40
N GLY A 43 12.78 -6.66 18.46
CA GLY A 43 11.39 -7.03 18.65
C GLY A 43 10.63 -6.08 19.57
N GLY A 44 10.99 -4.79 19.59
CA GLY A 44 10.32 -3.76 20.37
C GLY A 44 10.84 -3.59 21.80
N ASN A 45 11.95 -4.25 22.16
CA ASN A 45 12.54 -4.07 23.50
C ASN A 45 13.29 -2.75 23.64
N SER A 46 13.89 -2.26 22.55
CA SER A 46 14.50 -0.94 22.48
C SER A 46 14.20 -0.25 21.15
N TRP A 47 14.21 1.09 21.15
CA TRP A 47 13.84 1.90 20.00
C TRP A 47 14.83 3.03 19.77
N ASN A 48 15.09 3.31 18.51
CA ASN A 48 15.89 4.45 18.06
C ASN A 48 15.06 5.30 17.11
N ILE A 49 15.18 6.62 17.22
CA ILE A 49 14.61 7.56 16.25
C ILE A 49 15.51 7.56 15.01
N ILE A 50 14.89 7.46 13.82
CA ILE A 50 15.59 7.49 12.54
C ILE A 50 15.11 8.61 11.61
N THR A 51 14.34 9.55 12.13
CA THR A 51 13.98 10.82 11.50
C THR A 51 14.49 11.97 12.35
N ASN A 52 14.35 13.21 11.86
CA ASN A 52 14.73 14.40 12.62
C ASN A 52 13.74 15.52 12.28
N SER A 53 12.58 15.46 12.92
CA SER A 53 11.51 16.46 12.79
C SER A 53 11.10 16.76 11.32
N ILE A 54 11.11 15.74 10.48
CA ILE A 54 10.77 15.90 9.04
C ILE A 54 9.29 16.21 8.83
N THR A 55 8.43 15.81 9.77
CA THR A 55 6.98 16.02 9.72
C THR A 55 6.56 17.41 10.20
N ASN A 56 7.52 18.28 10.57
CA ASN A 56 7.24 19.63 11.15
C ASN A 56 6.26 19.62 12.33
N GLY A 57 6.29 18.56 13.15
CA GLY A 57 5.45 18.39 14.35
C GLY A 57 4.10 17.72 14.06
N GLY A 58 3.88 17.19 12.88
CA GLY A 58 2.80 16.24 12.58
C GLY A 58 3.17 14.81 13.00
N ASN A 59 2.23 13.88 12.82
CA ASN A 59 2.49 12.46 12.98
C ASN A 59 2.75 11.83 11.63
N ILE A 60 3.49 10.72 11.64
CA ILE A 60 3.61 9.82 10.48
C ILE A 60 2.30 9.04 10.38
N ASP A 61 1.68 9.06 9.20
CA ASP A 61 0.41 8.41 8.92
C ASP A 61 0.59 7.08 8.21
N GLU A 62 1.65 6.95 7.37
CA GLU A 62 1.94 5.72 6.62
C GLU A 62 3.43 5.39 6.64
N ILE A 63 3.73 4.08 6.66
CA ILE A 63 5.08 3.52 6.52
C ILE A 63 5.03 2.44 5.45
N ALA A 64 5.91 2.53 4.46
CA ALA A 64 6.04 1.48 3.45
C ALA A 64 7.51 1.08 3.30
N LEU A 65 7.79 -0.20 3.55
CA LEU A 65 9.14 -0.76 3.48
C LEU A 65 9.36 -1.46 2.14
N SER A 66 10.53 -1.26 1.55
CA SER A 66 10.92 -2.06 0.39
C SER A 66 11.31 -3.47 0.83
N LYS A 67 10.72 -4.48 0.18
CA LYS A 67 11.10 -5.88 0.38
C LYS A 67 12.44 -6.22 -0.27
N SER A 68 12.79 -5.57 -1.37
CA SER A 68 14.04 -5.81 -2.09
C SER A 68 15.26 -5.20 -1.41
N ASN A 69 15.07 -4.12 -0.63
CA ASN A 69 16.15 -3.40 0.04
C ASN A 69 15.66 -2.73 1.31
N SER A 70 16.02 -3.24 2.49
CA SER A 70 15.58 -2.72 3.79
C SER A 70 16.08 -1.30 4.13
N ASP A 71 17.03 -0.75 3.35
CA ASP A 71 17.46 0.64 3.51
C ASP A 71 16.53 1.65 2.84
N ILE A 72 15.62 1.16 1.98
CA ILE A 72 14.63 1.99 1.30
C ILE A 72 13.33 1.99 2.09
N ILE A 73 12.95 3.16 2.59
CA ILE A 73 11.74 3.37 3.37
C ILE A 73 11.02 4.59 2.83
N TYR A 74 9.71 4.47 2.71
CA TYR A 74 8.80 5.57 2.39
C TYR A 74 7.90 5.83 3.59
N ILE A 75 7.66 7.10 3.90
CA ILE A 75 6.70 7.52 4.93
C ILE A 75 5.87 8.68 4.45
N SER A 76 4.69 8.85 5.00
CA SER A 76 3.91 10.08 4.78
C SER A 76 3.49 10.74 6.10
N ASP A 77 3.31 12.06 6.01
CA ASP A 77 2.58 12.88 6.97
C ASP A 77 1.49 13.65 6.21
N ASN A 78 0.24 13.40 6.48
CA ASN A 78 -0.90 14.08 5.85
C ASN A 78 -0.79 14.10 4.30
N SER A 79 -0.16 15.12 3.72
CA SER A 79 -0.03 15.30 2.26
C SER A 79 1.41 15.27 1.74
N ASN A 80 2.37 15.03 2.60
CA ASN A 80 3.77 14.93 2.21
C ASN A 80 4.22 13.47 2.20
N ILE A 81 5.12 13.16 1.28
CA ILE A 81 5.77 11.85 1.22
C ILE A 81 7.29 12.05 1.23
N TYR A 82 7.96 11.21 2.00
CA TYR A 82 9.41 11.24 2.18
C TYR A 82 10.00 9.88 1.89
N ARG A 83 11.22 9.86 1.42
CA ARG A 83 11.99 8.67 1.12
C ARG A 83 13.38 8.74 1.75
N THR A 84 13.82 7.63 2.32
CA THR A 84 15.24 7.37 2.59
C THR A 84 15.76 6.27 1.67
N SER A 85 17.07 6.28 1.41
CA SER A 85 17.77 5.23 0.69
C SER A 85 19.00 4.71 1.45
N ASP A 86 19.12 5.07 2.71
CA ASP A 86 20.25 4.75 3.58
C ASP A 86 19.82 4.38 5.01
N GLY A 87 18.64 3.75 5.12
CA GLY A 87 18.11 3.22 6.38
C GLY A 87 17.68 4.29 7.39
N GLY A 88 17.40 5.51 6.92
CA GLY A 88 16.95 6.62 7.74
C GLY A 88 18.01 7.64 8.12
N LEU A 89 19.23 7.54 7.58
CA LEU A 89 20.27 8.54 7.84
C LEU A 89 19.97 9.87 7.14
N ASN A 90 19.44 9.82 5.93
CA ASN A 90 19.02 10.98 5.16
C ASN A 90 17.62 10.77 4.59
N TRP A 91 16.81 11.83 4.63
CA TRP A 91 15.45 11.82 4.09
C TRP A 91 15.27 12.93 3.06
N ILE A 92 14.54 12.64 2.00
CA ILE A 92 14.16 13.59 0.97
C ILE A 92 12.64 13.60 0.80
N GLN A 93 12.06 14.79 0.65
CA GLN A 93 10.67 14.95 0.28
C GLN A 93 10.51 14.71 -1.22
N ILE A 94 9.50 13.94 -1.60
CA ILE A 94 9.29 13.46 -2.98
C ILE A 94 7.88 13.74 -3.50
N ASN A 95 7.33 14.92 -3.17
CA ASN A 95 5.96 15.33 -3.52
C ASN A 95 5.77 15.77 -4.97
N ASN A 96 6.79 15.73 -5.83
CA ASN A 96 6.73 16.26 -7.19
C ASN A 96 5.51 15.75 -7.96
N ASN A 97 4.69 16.70 -8.48
CA ASN A 97 3.46 16.42 -9.23
C ASN A 97 2.36 15.66 -8.46
N LEU A 98 2.48 15.47 -7.16
CA LEU A 98 1.40 14.97 -6.32
C LEU A 98 0.44 16.07 -5.91
N PRO A 99 -0.86 15.77 -5.75
CA PRO A 99 -1.80 16.73 -5.19
C PRO A 99 -1.54 16.94 -3.69
N SER A 100 -1.76 18.15 -3.19
CA SER A 100 -1.69 18.45 -1.75
C SER A 100 -2.95 17.94 -1.06
N LYS A 101 -3.00 16.62 -0.80
CA LYS A 101 -4.14 15.90 -0.20
C LYS A 101 -3.65 14.83 0.74
N TYR A 102 -4.54 14.38 1.62
CA TYR A 102 -4.25 13.30 2.55
C TYR A 102 -3.91 12.02 1.79
N ILE A 103 -2.69 11.52 2.01
CA ILE A 103 -2.21 10.22 1.52
C ILE A 103 -2.81 9.14 2.42
N THR A 104 -3.53 8.21 1.82
CA THR A 104 -4.22 7.14 2.56
C THR A 104 -3.45 5.84 2.60
N TYR A 105 -2.55 5.63 1.64
CA TYR A 105 -1.75 4.41 1.59
C TYR A 105 -0.53 4.58 0.69
N ILE A 106 0.55 3.88 1.01
CA ILE A 106 1.77 3.77 0.21
C ILE A 106 2.12 2.30 0.06
N ILE A 107 2.34 1.83 -1.16
CA ILE A 107 2.82 0.47 -1.41
C ILE A 107 4.03 0.48 -2.32
N VAL A 108 5.05 -0.31 -1.96
CA VAL A 108 6.29 -0.48 -2.72
C VAL A 108 6.25 -1.81 -3.45
N HIS A 109 6.60 -1.81 -4.74
CA HIS A 109 6.71 -3.05 -5.51
C HIS A 109 7.74 -4.00 -4.88
N PRO A 110 7.44 -5.29 -4.71
CA PRO A 110 8.26 -6.21 -3.93
C PRO A 110 9.65 -6.49 -4.51
N ALA A 111 9.83 -6.30 -5.82
CA ALA A 111 11.09 -6.55 -6.53
C ALA A 111 11.75 -5.29 -7.10
N ASP A 112 11.13 -4.11 -6.94
CA ASP A 112 11.66 -2.84 -7.45
C ASP A 112 11.32 -1.71 -6.47
N GLU A 113 12.28 -1.35 -5.64
CA GLU A 113 12.13 -0.32 -4.62
C GLU A 113 11.85 1.09 -5.15
N ASN A 114 12.02 1.32 -6.44
CA ASN A 114 11.72 2.61 -7.07
C ASN A 114 10.31 2.68 -7.65
N LYS A 115 9.61 1.55 -7.71
CA LYS A 115 8.24 1.48 -8.16
C LYS A 115 7.28 1.51 -6.97
N VAL A 116 6.50 2.59 -6.88
CA VAL A 116 5.65 2.87 -5.72
C VAL A 116 4.31 3.41 -6.18
N TRP A 117 3.26 3.03 -5.49
CA TRP A 117 1.92 3.62 -5.65
C TRP A 117 1.53 4.37 -4.38
N VAL A 118 0.80 5.45 -4.56
CA VAL A 118 0.17 6.21 -3.48
C VAL A 118 -1.29 6.45 -3.79
N THR A 119 -2.12 6.43 -2.76
CA THR A 119 -3.55 6.69 -2.85
C THR A 119 -3.95 7.90 -2.02
N PHE A 120 -5.05 8.51 -2.40
CA PHE A 120 -5.54 9.75 -1.81
C PHE A 120 -7.00 9.65 -1.38
N SER A 121 -7.28 10.24 -0.22
CA SER A 121 -8.64 10.44 0.27
C SER A 121 -9.36 11.57 -0.46
N GLY A 122 -10.62 11.75 -0.10
CA GLY A 122 -11.46 12.89 -0.48
C GLY A 122 -12.25 12.70 -1.77
N TYR A 123 -12.93 13.77 -2.18
CA TYR A 123 -13.93 13.76 -3.25
C TYR A 123 -13.52 14.67 -4.42
N THR A 124 -12.25 14.62 -4.82
CA THR A 124 -11.77 15.30 -6.03
C THR A 124 -11.60 14.29 -7.15
N ALA A 125 -12.32 14.48 -8.24
CA ALA A 125 -12.24 13.60 -9.40
C ALA A 125 -10.85 13.64 -10.05
N GLY A 126 -10.35 12.47 -10.47
CA GLY A 126 -9.09 12.33 -11.19
C GLY A 126 -7.82 12.48 -10.35
N GLU A 127 -7.92 12.62 -9.02
CA GLU A 127 -6.76 12.74 -8.13
C GLU A 127 -6.83 11.67 -7.04
N LYS A 128 -6.70 10.40 -7.43
CA LYS A 128 -6.97 9.25 -6.57
C LYS A 128 -5.78 8.32 -6.39
N VAL A 129 -5.12 7.94 -7.48
CA VAL A 129 -4.01 6.99 -7.49
C VAL A 129 -2.88 7.53 -8.35
N TYR A 130 -1.67 7.51 -7.82
CA TYR A 130 -0.46 7.89 -8.53
C TYR A 130 0.58 6.78 -8.42
N ARG A 131 1.42 6.66 -9.43
CA ARG A 131 2.53 5.71 -9.48
C ARG A 131 3.82 6.41 -9.85
N THR A 132 4.92 6.01 -9.23
CA THR A 132 6.29 6.33 -9.66
C THR A 132 7.02 5.05 -10.09
N ILE A 133 8.04 5.20 -10.93
CA ILE A 133 9.00 4.14 -11.31
C ILE A 133 10.44 4.59 -11.11
N ASP A 134 10.65 5.74 -10.50
CA ASP A 134 11.95 6.39 -10.30
C ASP A 134 12.17 6.86 -8.84
N GLY A 135 11.50 6.17 -7.89
CA GLY A 135 11.66 6.42 -6.47
C GLY A 135 11.04 7.75 -6.02
N GLY A 136 10.03 8.25 -6.72
CA GLY A 136 9.29 9.47 -6.38
C GLY A 136 9.87 10.75 -6.98
N GLN A 137 10.83 10.66 -7.90
CA GLN A 137 11.31 11.83 -8.62
C GLN A 137 10.20 12.40 -9.54
N ASN A 138 9.42 11.51 -10.14
CA ASN A 138 8.25 11.84 -10.93
C ASN A 138 7.09 10.90 -10.60
N TRP A 139 5.89 11.48 -10.47
CA TRP A 139 4.66 10.72 -10.24
C TRP A 139 3.74 10.82 -11.45
N ILE A 140 3.17 9.71 -11.84
CA ILE A 140 2.22 9.58 -12.94
C ILE A 140 0.83 9.36 -12.34
N ASN A 141 -0.11 10.21 -12.71
CA ASN A 141 -1.50 10.03 -12.33
C ASN A 141 -2.12 8.86 -13.12
N ILE A 142 -2.56 7.84 -12.42
CA ILE A 142 -3.22 6.66 -12.99
C ILE A 142 -4.66 6.51 -12.53
N SER A 143 -5.26 7.58 -12.00
CA SER A 143 -6.64 7.58 -11.49
C SER A 143 -7.68 7.24 -12.56
N GLY A 144 -7.42 7.56 -13.82
CA GLY A 144 -8.33 7.27 -14.92
C GLY A 144 -9.76 7.73 -14.67
N ALA A 145 -10.72 6.84 -14.91
CA ALA A 145 -12.15 7.08 -14.73
C ALA A 145 -12.69 6.57 -13.38
N LEU A 146 -11.85 6.46 -12.35
CA LEU A 146 -12.33 6.11 -11.00
C LEU A 146 -13.43 7.06 -10.55
N PRO A 147 -14.46 6.54 -9.85
CA PRO A 147 -15.49 7.36 -9.27
C PRO A 147 -14.89 8.35 -8.25
N ASN A 148 -15.57 9.47 -8.06
CA ASN A 148 -15.10 10.50 -7.13
C ASN A 148 -15.41 10.14 -5.67
N ILE A 149 -14.72 9.15 -5.16
CA ILE A 149 -14.83 8.62 -3.78
C ILE A 149 -13.42 8.46 -3.17
N PRO A 150 -13.30 8.40 -1.84
CA PRO A 150 -12.04 8.10 -1.18
C PRO A 150 -11.48 6.75 -1.62
N ILE A 151 -10.16 6.67 -1.74
CA ILE A 151 -9.41 5.42 -1.79
C ILE A 151 -8.82 5.23 -0.40
N ASN A 152 -9.03 4.08 0.21
CA ASN A 152 -8.67 3.81 1.59
C ASN A 152 -7.40 2.94 1.70
N CYS A 153 -7.22 1.99 0.78
CA CYS A 153 -6.06 1.11 0.74
C CYS A 153 -5.73 0.67 -0.70
N ILE A 154 -4.56 0.13 -0.90
CA ILE A 154 -4.10 -0.44 -2.17
C ILE A 154 -3.27 -1.69 -1.91
N GLU A 155 -3.42 -2.72 -2.73
CA GLU A 155 -2.64 -3.95 -2.66
C GLU A 155 -2.15 -4.33 -4.07
N HIS A 156 -0.89 -4.81 -4.17
CA HIS A 156 -0.26 -5.22 -5.42
C HIS A 156 -0.19 -6.75 -5.50
N ASP A 157 -0.66 -7.33 -6.59
CA ASP A 157 -0.53 -8.76 -6.84
C ASP A 157 0.88 -9.12 -7.33
N ASN A 158 1.70 -9.65 -6.43
CA ASN A 158 3.09 -10.04 -6.68
C ASN A 158 3.22 -11.22 -7.65
N THR A 159 2.13 -11.91 -7.97
CA THR A 159 2.11 -13.04 -8.92
C THR A 159 1.69 -12.62 -10.32
N SER A 160 1.15 -11.41 -10.46
CA SER A 160 0.71 -10.88 -11.73
C SER A 160 1.86 -10.35 -12.58
N ASN A 161 2.01 -10.87 -13.78
CA ASN A 161 2.93 -10.32 -14.79
C ASN A 161 2.43 -8.99 -15.39
N LEU A 162 1.21 -8.57 -15.07
CA LEU A 162 0.56 -7.37 -15.58
C LEU A 162 0.61 -6.21 -14.58
N GLU A 163 1.35 -6.37 -13.48
CA GLU A 163 1.39 -5.34 -12.42
C GLU A 163 0.00 -4.99 -11.91
N THR A 164 -0.79 -6.02 -11.61
CA THR A 164 -2.17 -5.86 -11.16
C THR A 164 -2.20 -5.25 -9.77
N VAL A 165 -3.03 -4.24 -9.60
CA VAL A 165 -3.28 -3.58 -8.30
C VAL A 165 -4.76 -3.57 -8.00
N TYR A 166 -5.08 -3.77 -6.73
CA TYR A 166 -6.43 -3.67 -6.17
C TYR A 166 -6.48 -2.46 -5.26
N ILE A 167 -7.58 -1.72 -5.29
CA ILE A 167 -7.84 -0.62 -4.36
C ILE A 167 -9.14 -0.84 -3.60
N GLY A 168 -9.10 -0.56 -2.31
CA GLY A 168 -10.28 -0.48 -1.45
C GLY A 168 -10.83 0.94 -1.42
N THR A 169 -12.13 1.06 -1.59
CA THR A 169 -12.85 2.34 -1.68
C THR A 169 -14.08 2.34 -0.77
N ASP A 170 -14.79 3.47 -0.71
CA ASP A 170 -16.08 3.55 -0.01
C ASP A 170 -17.20 2.73 -0.70
N LEU A 171 -16.99 2.27 -1.92
CA LEU A 171 -17.97 1.50 -2.71
C LEU A 171 -17.49 0.11 -3.14
N GLY A 172 -16.56 -0.47 -2.39
CA GLY A 172 -16.02 -1.79 -2.69
C GLY A 172 -14.61 -1.74 -3.30
N VAL A 173 -14.26 -2.81 -4.01
CA VAL A 173 -12.93 -3.02 -4.57
C VAL A 173 -12.91 -2.70 -6.06
N TYR A 174 -11.83 -2.08 -6.53
CA TYR A 174 -11.51 -1.88 -7.94
C TYR A 174 -10.16 -2.51 -8.26
N ILE A 175 -10.01 -2.95 -9.51
CA ILE A 175 -8.82 -3.58 -10.06
C ILE A 175 -8.33 -2.80 -11.28
N SER A 176 -7.02 -2.71 -11.44
CA SER A 176 -6.37 -2.20 -12.65
C SER A 176 -5.07 -2.95 -12.89
N ASP A 177 -4.58 -2.90 -14.13
CA ASP A 177 -3.28 -3.43 -14.54
C ASP A 177 -2.48 -2.43 -15.37
N SER A 178 -1.20 -2.72 -15.61
CA SER A 178 -0.30 -1.85 -16.36
C SER A 178 -0.58 -1.82 -17.86
N THR A 179 -1.39 -2.72 -18.40
CA THR A 179 -1.66 -2.82 -19.84
C THR A 179 -2.72 -1.84 -20.30
N THR A 180 -3.75 -1.65 -19.49
CA THR A 180 -4.89 -0.81 -19.83
C THR A 180 -4.93 0.49 -19.04
N ASN A 181 -4.44 0.49 -17.80
CA ASN A 181 -4.65 1.55 -16.79
C ASN A 181 -6.13 1.93 -16.64
N ILE A 182 -7.03 0.96 -16.85
CA ILE A 182 -8.48 1.10 -16.66
C ILE A 182 -8.84 0.46 -15.34
N TRP A 183 -9.60 1.18 -14.53
CA TRP A 183 -10.13 0.68 -13.28
C TRP A 183 -11.49 0.04 -13.49
N ASN A 184 -11.62 -1.23 -13.13
CA ASN A 184 -12.86 -1.97 -13.17
C ASN A 184 -13.28 -2.35 -11.75
N GLN A 185 -14.58 -2.35 -11.49
CA GLN A 185 -15.10 -2.80 -10.20
C GLN A 185 -14.85 -4.31 -10.04
N PHE A 186 -14.30 -4.71 -8.90
CA PHE A 186 -13.92 -6.09 -8.58
C PHE A 186 -14.74 -6.67 -7.43
N ASN A 187 -16.05 -6.51 -7.48
CA ASN A 187 -16.95 -7.01 -6.44
C ASN A 187 -17.56 -8.37 -6.78
N ASN A 188 -17.41 -8.86 -8.00
CA ASN A 188 -17.93 -10.13 -8.55
C ASN A 188 -19.39 -10.44 -8.11
N ASN A 189 -20.23 -9.41 -8.00
CA ASN A 189 -21.63 -9.44 -7.55
C ASN A 189 -21.86 -10.06 -6.15
N SER A 190 -20.82 -10.36 -5.39
CA SER A 190 -20.90 -10.96 -4.06
C SER A 190 -20.55 -9.98 -2.94
N LEU A 191 -19.55 -9.13 -3.14
CA LEU A 191 -19.19 -8.09 -2.18
C LEU A 191 -20.19 -6.93 -2.30
N PRO A 192 -20.92 -6.55 -1.24
CA PRO A 192 -21.79 -5.40 -1.27
C PRO A 192 -21.00 -4.10 -1.43
N ASN A 193 -21.67 -3.03 -1.87
CA ASN A 193 -21.09 -1.70 -1.83
C ASN A 193 -20.90 -1.27 -0.37
N VAL A 194 -19.69 -1.37 0.11
CA VAL A 194 -19.29 -1.14 1.50
C VAL A 194 -17.90 -0.53 1.52
N ILE A 195 -17.61 0.24 2.54
CA ILE A 195 -16.26 0.79 2.76
C ILE A 195 -15.29 -0.37 2.99
N ILE A 196 -14.22 -0.38 2.24
CA ILE A 196 -13.09 -1.30 2.39
C ILE A 196 -12.00 -0.53 3.11
N ASN A 197 -11.61 -1.01 4.29
CA ASN A 197 -10.56 -0.40 5.09
C ASN A 197 -9.18 -0.96 4.77
N GLU A 198 -9.11 -2.28 4.44
CA GLU A 198 -7.83 -2.94 4.20
C GLU A 198 -8.00 -4.06 3.17
N LEU A 199 -6.97 -4.29 2.38
CA LEU A 199 -6.85 -5.40 1.42
C LEU A 199 -5.57 -6.19 1.70
N GLU A 200 -5.65 -7.51 1.58
CA GLU A 200 -4.51 -8.40 1.75
C GLU A 200 -4.61 -9.58 0.79
N ILE A 201 -3.53 -9.92 0.10
CA ILE A 201 -3.46 -11.10 -0.76
C ILE A 201 -2.84 -12.27 0.00
N GLN A 202 -3.61 -13.35 0.16
CA GLN A 202 -3.09 -14.60 0.65
C GLN A 202 -2.68 -15.50 -0.53
N TYR A 203 -1.41 -15.51 -0.85
CA TYR A 203 -0.86 -16.22 -2.02
C TYR A 203 -1.04 -17.73 -1.96
N GLN A 204 -1.04 -18.35 -0.76
CA GLN A 204 -1.22 -19.79 -0.61
C GLN A 204 -2.61 -20.27 -1.05
N SER A 205 -3.64 -19.48 -0.84
CA SER A 205 -5.01 -19.79 -1.24
C SER A 205 -5.43 -19.08 -2.53
N ASN A 206 -4.55 -18.24 -3.08
CA ASN A 206 -4.81 -17.40 -4.27
C ASN A 206 -6.06 -16.53 -4.10
N ARG A 207 -6.18 -15.86 -2.96
CA ARG A 207 -7.36 -15.06 -2.60
C ARG A 207 -6.99 -13.66 -2.15
N LEU A 208 -7.79 -12.69 -2.57
CA LEU A 208 -7.84 -11.35 -2.01
C LEU A 208 -8.81 -11.34 -0.84
N PHE A 209 -8.36 -10.82 0.30
CA PHE A 209 -9.19 -10.56 1.47
C PHE A 209 -9.46 -9.07 1.58
N ALA A 210 -10.69 -8.72 1.94
CA ALA A 210 -11.14 -7.35 2.11
C ALA A 210 -11.75 -7.17 3.51
N ALA A 211 -11.12 -6.36 4.34
CA ALA A 211 -11.67 -5.93 5.62
C ALA A 211 -12.64 -4.77 5.38
N THR A 212 -13.89 -4.95 5.80
CA THR A 212 -14.97 -4.01 5.50
C THR A 212 -15.45 -3.29 6.74
N PHE A 213 -15.87 -2.05 6.60
CA PHE A 213 -16.49 -1.33 7.71
C PHE A 213 -17.88 -1.92 8.03
N GLY A 214 -17.97 -2.57 9.18
CA GLY A 214 -19.24 -3.07 9.73
C GLY A 214 -19.84 -4.31 9.07
N ARG A 215 -19.14 -4.95 8.09
CA ARG A 215 -19.63 -6.16 7.39
C ARG A 215 -18.65 -7.34 7.48
N GLY A 216 -17.63 -7.23 8.33
CA GLY A 216 -16.65 -8.28 8.58
C GLY A 216 -15.62 -8.42 7.47
N LEU A 217 -15.03 -9.62 7.36
CA LEU A 217 -13.99 -9.97 6.41
C LEU A 217 -14.59 -10.76 5.24
N TRP A 218 -14.31 -10.30 4.04
CA TRP A 218 -14.71 -10.95 2.79
C TRP A 218 -13.49 -11.47 2.06
N SER A 219 -13.67 -12.46 1.19
CA SER A 219 -12.59 -12.93 0.32
C SER A 219 -13.12 -13.36 -1.03
N ILE A 220 -12.28 -13.17 -2.06
CA ILE A 220 -12.55 -13.51 -3.45
C ILE A 220 -11.32 -14.16 -4.04
N ASP A 221 -11.49 -15.11 -4.96
CA ASP A 221 -10.37 -15.69 -5.70
C ASP A 221 -9.75 -14.63 -6.61
N LEU A 222 -8.41 -14.56 -6.65
CA LEU A 222 -7.71 -13.69 -7.58
C LEU A 222 -8.04 -14.12 -9.02
N GLU A 223 -8.26 -13.15 -9.88
CA GLU A 223 -8.41 -13.44 -11.30
C GLU A 223 -7.11 -14.04 -11.84
N ILE A 224 -7.19 -15.24 -12.40
CA ILE A 224 -6.08 -15.83 -13.13
C ILE A 224 -6.02 -15.10 -14.48
N THR A 225 -5.21 -14.06 -14.56
CA THR A 225 -4.97 -13.32 -15.81
C THR A 225 -4.06 -14.08 -16.79
N SER A 226 -4.22 -15.40 -16.85
CA SER A 226 -3.65 -16.18 -17.96
C SER A 226 -4.58 -15.99 -19.15
N PRO A 227 -4.12 -15.43 -20.27
CA PRO A 227 -4.94 -15.43 -21.47
C PRO A 227 -5.36 -16.87 -21.79
N PRO A 228 -6.60 -17.13 -22.20
CA PRO A 228 -7.03 -18.48 -22.53
C PRO A 228 -6.10 -19.05 -23.60
N ILE A 229 -5.46 -20.18 -23.29
CA ILE A 229 -4.68 -20.92 -24.28
C ILE A 229 -5.68 -21.51 -25.24
N ALA A 230 -5.83 -20.89 -26.42
CA ALA A 230 -6.64 -21.45 -27.49
C ALA A 230 -5.96 -22.73 -28.00
N ASN A 231 -6.45 -23.88 -27.58
CA ASN A 231 -5.99 -25.15 -28.04
C ASN A 231 -6.84 -25.55 -29.26
N PHE A 232 -6.37 -25.23 -30.45
CA PHE A 232 -7.01 -25.68 -31.68
C PHE A 232 -6.46 -27.07 -32.05
N SER A 233 -7.28 -28.10 -31.93
CA SER A 233 -7.00 -29.39 -32.56
C SER A 233 -7.59 -29.39 -33.96
N TYR A 234 -6.75 -29.54 -34.93
CA TYR A 234 -7.13 -29.73 -36.33
C TYR A 234 -7.08 -31.22 -36.63
N SER A 235 -8.17 -31.80 -37.09
CA SER A 235 -8.21 -33.16 -37.58
C SER A 235 -8.32 -33.10 -39.11
N ASP A 236 -7.25 -33.49 -39.80
CA ASP A 236 -7.37 -33.83 -41.22
C ASP A 236 -8.30 -35.01 -41.38
N SER A 237 -9.49 -34.78 -41.95
CA SER A 237 -10.31 -35.86 -42.50
C SER A 237 -9.91 -36.05 -43.96
N VAL A 238 -9.29 -37.20 -44.21
CA VAL A 238 -9.06 -37.74 -45.56
C VAL A 238 -10.33 -38.42 -46.07
#